data_2048a366b0e10be3f8d05c130b60df29
#
_entry.id   2048a366b0e10be3f8d05c130b60df29
#
_cell.length_a   1.000
_cell.length_b   1.000
_cell.length_c   1.000
_cell.angle_alpha   90.00
_cell.angle_beta   90.00
_cell.angle_gamma   90.00
#
_symmetry.space_group_name_H-M   'P 1'
#
loop_
_entity.id
_entity.type
_entity.pdbx_description
1 polymer ?
#
loop_
_entity_poly.entity_id
_entity_poly.type
_entity_poly.pdbx_seq_one_letter_code
_entity_poly.pdbx_strand_id
1 'polypeptide(L)'
;MLAKYLLNEEKPNDLKSMVRRYLPEYGDYEKQDKFDKIPWDKKEMEPLCHYGCQDTDYTLRLMLFFEKKLIDLGLYNTYRNLIMTASRVLTSVEKNGLYVDRA
;
A
#
# COMPACT_ATOMS: atom_id res chain seq x y z
N MET A 1 2.87 -1.77 -2.38
CA MET A 1 3.14 -0.60 -3.24
C MET A 1 4.38 -0.77 -4.11
N LEU A 2 5.56 -1.04 -3.55
CA LEU A 2 6.79 -1.24 -4.34
C LEU A 2 6.70 -2.38 -5.37
N ALA A 3 6.07 -3.50 -5.01
CA ALA A 3 5.85 -4.61 -5.93
C ALA A 3 5.00 -4.20 -7.15
N LYS A 4 3.95 -3.43 -6.93
CA LYS A 4 3.11 -2.89 -8.00
C LYS A 4 3.87 -1.88 -8.87
N TYR A 5 4.68 -1.03 -8.26
CA TYR A 5 5.52 -0.07 -8.99
C TYR A 5 6.46 -0.76 -9.97
N LEU A 6 7.07 -1.86 -9.54
CA LEU A 6 7.96 -2.66 -10.40
C LEU A 6 7.21 -3.30 -11.59
N LEU A 7 5.92 -3.61 -11.43
CA LEU A 7 5.09 -4.17 -12.50
C LEU A 7 4.52 -3.10 -13.44
N ASN A 8 4.17 -1.95 -12.92
CA ASN A 8 3.59 -0.85 -13.67
C ASN A 8 3.70 0.47 -12.89
N GLU A 9 4.61 1.34 -13.32
CA GLU A 9 4.87 2.64 -12.67
C GLU A 9 3.82 3.70 -12.98
N GLU A 10 3.16 3.63 -14.13
CA GLU A 10 2.26 4.69 -14.61
C GLU A 10 0.93 4.82 -13.85
N LYS A 11 0.57 3.82 -13.07
CA LYS A 11 -0.75 3.76 -12.42
C LYS A 11 -0.63 4.05 -10.93
N PRO A 12 -1.70 4.61 -10.29
CA PRO A 12 -1.70 4.91 -8.87
C PRO A 12 -1.29 3.73 -7.98
N ASN A 13 -0.56 4.01 -6.92
CA ASN A 13 -0.02 3.02 -5.98
C ASN A 13 -0.79 2.95 -4.66
N ASP A 14 -1.88 3.72 -4.51
CA ASP A 14 -2.72 3.69 -3.32
C ASP A 14 -3.48 2.36 -3.22
N LEU A 15 -3.75 1.93 -2.00
CA LEU A 15 -4.40 0.65 -1.69
C LEU A 15 -5.75 0.51 -2.41
N LYS A 16 -6.55 1.55 -2.41
CA LYS A 16 -7.88 1.61 -3.00
C LYS A 16 -7.87 1.36 -4.51
N SER A 17 -7.00 2.06 -5.22
CA SER A 17 -6.83 1.87 -6.66
C SER A 17 -6.32 0.48 -7.02
N MET A 18 -5.44 -0.08 -6.18
CA MET A 18 -4.94 -1.44 -6.37
C MET A 18 -6.03 -2.50 -6.14
N VAL A 19 -6.85 -2.35 -5.09
CA VAL A 19 -7.98 -3.26 -4.82
C VAL A 19 -8.96 -3.25 -5.98
N ARG A 20 -9.38 -2.07 -6.45
CA ARG A 20 -10.28 -1.96 -7.61
C ARG A 20 -9.77 -2.65 -8.86
N ARG A 21 -8.46 -2.62 -9.07
CA ARG A 21 -7.84 -3.15 -10.29
C ARG A 21 -7.55 -4.64 -10.22
N TYR A 22 -7.00 -5.10 -9.11
CA TYR A 22 -6.48 -6.46 -8.97
C TYR A 22 -7.40 -7.38 -8.18
N LEU A 23 -8.31 -6.80 -7.40
CA LEU A 23 -9.33 -7.50 -6.63
C LEU A 23 -10.71 -6.88 -6.89
N PRO A 24 -11.23 -6.96 -8.14
CA PRO A 24 -12.47 -6.26 -8.52
C PRO A 24 -13.68 -6.70 -7.70
N GLU A 25 -13.67 -7.91 -7.14
CA GLU A 25 -14.71 -8.43 -6.25
C GLU A 25 -14.90 -7.57 -4.99
N TYR A 26 -13.85 -6.86 -4.57
CA TYR A 26 -13.83 -6.02 -3.36
C TYR A 26 -13.71 -4.53 -3.67
N GLY A 27 -13.75 -4.15 -4.94
CA GLY A 27 -13.45 -2.78 -5.41
C GLY A 27 -14.36 -1.68 -4.87
N ASP A 28 -15.53 -2.03 -4.36
CA ASP A 28 -16.54 -1.08 -3.88
C ASP A 28 -16.67 -1.05 -2.34
N TYR A 29 -15.74 -1.65 -1.61
CA TYR A 29 -15.80 -1.72 -0.15
C TYR A 29 -15.87 -0.34 0.53
N GLU A 30 -15.34 0.70 -0.12
CA GLU A 30 -15.39 2.08 0.39
C GLU A 30 -16.75 2.76 0.25
N LYS A 31 -17.54 2.36 -0.75
CA LYS A 31 -18.86 2.97 -0.95
C LYS A 31 -19.84 2.62 0.16
N GLN A 32 -19.58 1.53 0.88
CA GLN A 32 -20.39 1.09 2.01
C GLN A 32 -20.19 1.98 3.23
N ASP A 33 -19.00 2.55 3.39
CA ASP A 33 -18.66 3.38 4.54
C ASP A 33 -18.36 4.81 4.08
N LYS A 34 -19.27 5.74 4.43
CA LYS A 34 -19.05 7.20 4.24
C LYS A 34 -17.93 7.74 5.16
N PHE A 35 -16.92 6.91 5.40
CA PHE A 35 -15.90 7.09 6.43
C PHE A 35 -14.97 8.28 6.16
N ASP A 36 -14.69 8.55 4.88
CA ASP A 36 -13.75 9.61 4.50
C ASP A 36 -14.24 11.03 4.83
N LYS A 37 -15.55 11.18 5.11
CA LYS A 37 -16.16 12.48 5.40
C LYS A 37 -16.29 12.79 6.89
N ILE A 38 -15.98 11.82 7.76
CA ILE A 38 -16.11 11.99 9.21
C ILE A 38 -14.72 12.26 9.80
N PRO A 39 -14.53 13.34 10.60
CA PRO A 39 -13.29 13.57 11.32
C PRO A 39 -12.89 12.38 12.19
N TRP A 40 -11.58 12.11 12.29
CA TRP A 40 -11.05 10.93 12.99
C TRP A 40 -11.47 10.84 14.46
N ASP A 41 -11.58 11.99 15.14
CA ASP A 41 -11.99 12.12 16.54
C ASP A 41 -13.50 11.80 16.78
N LYS A 42 -14.29 11.81 15.71
CA LYS A 42 -15.74 11.56 15.74
C LYS A 42 -16.14 10.20 15.17
N LYS A 43 -15.17 9.39 14.75
CA LYS A 43 -15.44 8.05 14.21
C LYS A 43 -15.79 7.08 15.33
N GLU A 44 -16.87 6.34 15.16
CA GLU A 44 -17.23 5.25 16.05
C GLU A 44 -16.20 4.12 15.93
N MET A 45 -15.91 3.45 17.06
CA MET A 45 -14.86 2.44 17.14
C MET A 45 -15.17 1.20 16.28
N GLU A 46 -16.40 0.73 16.30
CA GLU A 46 -16.79 -0.50 15.61
C GLU A 46 -16.66 -0.40 14.08
N PRO A 47 -17.24 0.61 13.40
CA PRO A 47 -16.99 0.81 11.97
C PRO A 47 -15.52 1.06 11.64
N LEU A 48 -14.79 1.76 12.51
CA LEU A 48 -13.35 2.01 12.32
C LEU A 48 -12.53 0.71 12.36
N CYS A 49 -12.83 -0.18 13.31
CA CYS A 49 -12.20 -1.50 13.39
C CYS A 49 -12.52 -2.34 12.15
N HIS A 50 -13.77 -2.33 11.70
CA HIS A 50 -14.16 -3.07 10.50
C HIS A 50 -13.41 -2.59 9.26
N TYR A 51 -13.32 -1.27 9.07
CA TYR A 51 -12.56 -0.66 7.97
C TYR A 51 -11.07 -1.01 8.03
N GLY A 52 -10.45 -0.91 9.21
CA GLY A 52 -9.06 -1.28 9.40
C GLY A 52 -8.78 -2.76 9.14
N CYS A 53 -9.69 -3.65 9.53
CA CYS A 53 -9.60 -5.08 9.22
C CYS A 53 -9.67 -5.34 7.71
N GLN A 54 -10.55 -4.63 6.99
CA GLN A 54 -10.66 -4.75 5.54
C GLN A 54 -9.38 -4.28 4.85
N ASP A 55 -8.82 -3.13 5.23
CA ASP A 55 -7.56 -2.63 4.68
C ASP A 55 -6.41 -3.63 4.88
N THR A 56 -6.35 -4.26 6.04
CA THR A 56 -5.34 -5.27 6.38
C THR A 56 -5.51 -6.54 5.54
N ASP A 57 -6.73 -7.05 5.43
CA ASP A 57 -7.04 -8.24 4.63
C ASP A 57 -6.72 -8.02 3.14
N TYR A 58 -7.12 -6.89 2.58
CA TYR A 58 -6.85 -6.59 1.18
C TYR A 58 -5.36 -6.35 0.92
N THR A 59 -4.64 -5.78 1.86
CA THR A 59 -3.18 -5.64 1.77
C THR A 59 -2.50 -7.01 1.70
N LEU A 60 -2.91 -7.96 2.51
CA LEU A 60 -2.39 -9.33 2.49
C LEU A 60 -2.72 -10.03 1.15
N ARG A 61 -3.95 -9.93 0.68
CA ARG A 61 -4.36 -10.52 -0.61
C ARG A 61 -3.57 -9.96 -1.79
N LEU A 62 -3.37 -8.65 -1.80
CA LEU A 62 -2.54 -7.99 -2.81
C LEU A 62 -1.08 -8.42 -2.72
N MET A 63 -0.54 -8.59 -1.52
CA MET A 63 0.83 -9.09 -1.32
C MET A 63 0.99 -10.47 -1.97
N LEU A 64 0.11 -11.40 -1.68
CA LEU A 64 0.15 -12.76 -2.25
C LEU A 64 -0.01 -12.74 -3.78
N PHE A 65 -0.90 -11.91 -4.29
CA PHE A 65 -1.11 -11.72 -5.72
C PHE A 65 0.14 -11.19 -6.43
N PHE A 66 0.75 -10.15 -5.88
CA PHE A 66 1.96 -9.55 -6.47
C PHE A 66 3.18 -10.45 -6.33
N GLU A 67 3.33 -11.15 -5.22
CA GLU A 67 4.41 -12.12 -5.02
C GLU A 67 4.40 -13.18 -6.13
N LYS A 68 3.23 -13.78 -6.38
CA LYS A 68 3.06 -14.75 -7.47
C LYS A 68 3.40 -14.14 -8.83
N LYS A 69 2.89 -12.94 -9.13
CA LYS A 69 3.18 -12.25 -10.37
C LYS A 69 4.66 -11.95 -10.57
N LEU A 70 5.35 -11.50 -9.52
CA LEU A 70 6.78 -11.22 -9.59
C LEU A 70 7.61 -12.49 -9.84
N ILE A 71 7.20 -13.61 -9.25
CA ILE A 71 7.83 -14.93 -9.50
C ILE A 71 7.63 -15.33 -10.96
N ASP A 72 6.40 -15.27 -11.46
CA ASP A 72 6.05 -15.65 -12.84
C ASP A 72 6.79 -14.83 -13.90
N LEU A 73 7.06 -13.55 -13.60
CA LEU A 73 7.81 -12.64 -14.47
C LEU A 73 9.33 -12.66 -14.27
N GLY A 74 9.82 -13.45 -13.31
CA GLY A 74 11.26 -13.51 -12.98
C GLY A 74 11.81 -12.25 -12.28
N LEU A 75 10.94 -11.37 -11.77
CA LEU A 75 11.30 -10.10 -11.12
C LEU A 75 11.42 -10.22 -9.60
N TYR A 76 11.11 -11.37 -9.02
CA TYR A 76 11.08 -11.55 -7.57
C TYR A 76 12.44 -11.30 -6.91
N ASN A 77 13.52 -11.78 -7.50
CA ASN A 77 14.87 -11.55 -6.96
C ASN A 77 15.25 -10.07 -6.99
N THR A 78 14.93 -9.37 -8.07
CA THR A 78 15.14 -7.91 -8.18
C THR A 78 14.32 -7.17 -7.11
N TYR A 79 13.08 -7.53 -6.95
CA TYR A 79 12.22 -6.97 -5.90
C TYR A 79 12.81 -7.19 -4.51
N ARG A 80 13.17 -8.44 -4.18
CA ARG A 80 13.61 -8.81 -2.84
C ARG A 80 14.99 -8.23 -2.49
N ASN A 81 15.94 -8.36 -3.39
CA ASN A 81 17.33 -8.04 -3.11
C ASN A 81 17.70 -6.58 -3.41
N LEU A 82 17.10 -5.97 -4.43
CA LEU A 82 17.38 -4.59 -4.80
C LEU A 82 16.35 -3.61 -4.22
N ILE A 83 15.09 -3.76 -4.58
CA ILE A 83 14.03 -2.77 -4.24
C ILE A 83 13.78 -2.74 -2.74
N MET A 84 13.60 -3.87 -2.09
CA MET A 84 13.34 -3.93 -0.65
C MET A 84 14.55 -3.50 0.18
N THR A 85 15.75 -3.81 -0.27
CA THR A 85 16.99 -3.37 0.39
C THR A 85 17.17 -1.87 0.25
N ALA A 86 16.98 -1.31 -0.94
CA ALA A 86 17.03 0.12 -1.18
C ALA A 86 15.98 0.88 -0.34
N SER A 87 14.77 0.36 -0.22
CA SER A 87 13.71 0.93 0.63
C SER A 87 14.14 1.04 2.09
N ARG A 88 14.81 0.03 2.64
CA ARG A 88 15.33 0.06 4.01
C ARG A 88 16.41 1.12 4.20
N VAL A 89 17.34 1.23 3.25
CA VAL A 89 18.39 2.25 3.28
C VAL A 89 17.79 3.65 3.21
N LEU A 90 16.86 3.89 2.28
CA LEU A 90 16.16 5.18 2.15
C LEU A 90 15.37 5.55 3.41
N THR A 91 14.73 4.59 4.06
CA THR A 91 14.05 4.81 5.34
C THR A 91 15.04 5.28 6.42
N SER A 92 16.25 4.73 6.46
CA SER A 92 17.30 5.19 7.38
C SER A 92 17.76 6.60 7.06
N VAL A 93 17.88 6.95 5.78
CA VAL A 93 18.21 8.33 5.33
C VAL A 93 17.13 9.31 5.76
N GLU A 94 15.86 8.95 5.56
CA GLU A 94 14.72 9.78 5.99
C GLU A 94 14.69 10.01 7.51
N LYS A 95 15.01 8.99 8.30
CA LYS A 95 15.09 9.12 9.76
C LYS A 95 16.19 10.06 10.21
N ASN A 96 17.33 10.08 9.54
CA ASN A 96 18.42 11.02 9.84
C ASN A 96 18.04 12.45 9.48
N GLY A 97 17.20 12.64 8.47
CA GLY A 97 16.77 13.95 8.02
C GLY A 97 17.89 14.78 7.38
N LEU A 98 17.58 16.04 7.15
CA LEU A 98 18.52 17.04 6.63
C LEU A 98 18.56 18.23 7.58
N TYR A 99 19.76 18.68 7.90
CA TYR A 99 19.93 19.95 8.59
C TYR A 99 19.63 21.10 7.65
N VAL A 100 18.70 21.97 8.02
CA VAL A 100 18.36 23.18 7.26
C VAL A 100 18.72 24.38 8.10
N ASP A 101 19.72 25.14 7.68
CA ASP A 101 20.05 26.43 8.29
C ASP A 101 19.02 27.48 7.84
N ARG A 102 18.24 27.95 8.78
CA ARG A 102 17.29 29.05 8.59
C ARG A 102 17.99 30.36 8.97
N ALA A 103 18.78 30.82 8.07
CA ALA A 103 19.39 32.14 8.23
C ALA A 103 18.37 33.27 8.14
#